data_7bdef8c927b71165b8e8589bd0a8c691
#
_entry.id   7bdef8c927b71165b8e8589bd0a8c691
#
_cell.length_a   1.000
_cell.length_b   1.000
_cell.length_c   1.000
_cell.angle_alpha   90.00
_cell.angle_beta   90.00
_cell.angle_gamma   90.00
#
_symmetry.space_group_name_H-M   'P 1'
#
loop_
_entity.id
_entity.type
_entity.pdbx_description
1 polymer ?
#
loop_
_entity_poly.entity_id
_entity_poly.type
_entity_poly.pdbx_seq_one_letter_code
_entity_poly.pdbx_strand_id
1 'polypeptide(L)'
;MTTSSHQSLSLAQFDLSPDRGFLPATDPLAQLPDEPILNQIGAELPKFLTARQFRRFIQDRQEVMGPVADDWGLDAFRCAMRTLSFAGHAYVWEDPDYPASLIPASLALPWCAVAQQLGRPPVLSYASYALHNWRRLDPQKPIELGNVVLLENFLGGLDEEWFVLVHIEIEAKA
;
A
#
# COMPACT_ATOMS: atom_id res chain seq x y z
N MET A 1 -36.81 34.34 11.14
CA MET A 1 -36.71 33.01 10.50
C MET A 1 -35.37 32.97 9.79
N THR A 2 -34.38 32.40 10.42
CA THR A 2 -33.05 32.23 9.83
C THR A 2 -33.03 30.93 9.01
N THR A 3 -33.05 31.07 7.70
CA THR A 3 -32.84 29.95 6.79
C THR A 3 -31.38 29.48 6.92
N SER A 4 -31.19 28.38 7.62
CA SER A 4 -29.90 27.65 7.61
C SER A 4 -29.66 27.15 6.20
N SER A 5 -28.71 27.76 5.50
CA SER A 5 -28.22 27.26 4.22
C SER A 5 -27.45 25.97 4.51
N HIS A 6 -28.06 24.82 4.25
CA HIS A 6 -27.32 23.56 4.18
C HIS A 6 -26.32 23.68 3.01
N GLN A 7 -25.05 23.97 3.31
CA GLN A 7 -23.99 23.77 2.35
C GLN A 7 -23.93 22.28 2.01
N SER A 8 -24.27 21.91 0.79
CA SER A 8 -24.05 20.55 0.30
C SER A 8 -22.54 20.30 0.28
N LEU A 9 -22.10 19.32 1.07
CA LEU A 9 -20.72 18.84 1.05
C LEU A 9 -20.45 18.20 -0.33
N SER A 10 -19.34 18.56 -0.97
CA SER A 10 -18.95 17.93 -2.24
C SER A 10 -18.10 16.70 -1.96
N LEU A 11 -18.22 15.65 -2.77
CA LEU A 11 -17.40 14.43 -2.67
C LEU A 11 -15.90 14.75 -2.70
N ALA A 12 -15.49 15.74 -3.49
CA ALA A 12 -14.09 16.17 -3.59
C ALA A 12 -13.49 16.68 -2.26
N GLN A 13 -14.31 17.14 -1.30
CA GLN A 13 -13.84 17.53 0.04
C GLN A 13 -13.36 16.33 0.87
N PHE A 14 -13.73 15.12 0.45
CA PHE A 14 -13.38 13.86 1.11
C PHE A 14 -12.47 12.98 0.24
N ASP A 15 -11.84 13.55 -0.79
CA ASP A 15 -11.05 12.81 -1.79
C ASP A 15 -11.85 11.71 -2.52
N LEU A 16 -13.17 11.81 -2.57
CA LEU A 16 -14.04 10.88 -3.26
C LEU A 16 -14.26 11.30 -4.71
N SER A 17 -14.21 10.34 -5.62
CA SER A 17 -14.44 10.55 -7.05
C SER A 17 -15.80 9.98 -7.47
N PRO A 18 -16.64 10.75 -8.21
CA PRO A 18 -17.87 10.21 -8.80
C PRO A 18 -17.63 9.02 -9.73
N ASP A 19 -16.45 8.95 -10.34
CA ASP A 19 -16.12 7.93 -11.34
C ASP A 19 -15.36 6.73 -10.75
N ARG A 20 -14.85 6.84 -9.52
CA ARG A 20 -13.97 5.84 -8.89
C ARG A 20 -14.32 5.53 -7.43
N GLY A 21 -15.41 6.09 -6.93
CA GLY A 21 -15.82 5.89 -5.53
C GLY A 21 -14.73 6.26 -4.54
N PHE A 22 -14.37 5.34 -3.69
CA PHE A 22 -13.31 5.51 -2.68
C PHE A 22 -11.88 5.25 -3.19
N LEU A 23 -11.72 4.85 -4.44
CA LEU A 23 -10.40 4.66 -5.02
C LEU A 23 -9.73 6.00 -5.37
N PRO A 24 -8.39 6.06 -5.39
CA PRO A 24 -7.68 7.28 -5.76
C PRO A 24 -8.02 7.75 -7.17
N ALA A 25 -7.92 9.07 -7.41
CA ALA A 25 -8.25 9.69 -8.69
C ALA A 25 -7.41 9.16 -9.86
N THR A 26 -6.20 8.68 -9.58
CA THR A 26 -5.29 8.03 -10.53
C THR A 26 -5.02 6.60 -10.11
N ASP A 27 -4.60 5.75 -11.04
CA ASP A 27 -4.15 4.40 -10.69
C ASP A 27 -2.92 4.51 -9.77
N PRO A 28 -2.83 3.68 -8.71
CA PRO A 28 -1.71 3.72 -7.79
C PRO A 28 -0.36 3.53 -8.48
N LEU A 29 0.65 4.24 -8.00
CA LEU A 29 2.02 4.07 -8.48
C LEU A 29 2.50 2.64 -8.19
N ALA A 30 2.96 1.95 -9.22
CA ALA A 30 3.38 0.55 -9.09
C ALA A 30 4.74 0.42 -8.40
N GLN A 31 5.67 1.32 -8.70
CA GLN A 31 7.03 1.32 -8.19
C GLN A 31 7.49 2.74 -7.88
N LEU A 32 8.40 2.86 -6.93
CA LEU A 32 9.05 4.12 -6.60
C LEU A 32 10.22 4.39 -7.57
N PRO A 33 10.35 5.60 -8.12
CA PRO A 33 11.58 5.97 -8.81
C PRO A 33 12.76 5.94 -7.84
N ASP A 34 13.89 5.42 -8.29
CA ASP A 34 15.17 5.41 -7.59
C ASP A 34 15.22 4.68 -6.23
N GLU A 35 14.22 3.80 -5.95
CA GLU A 35 14.14 3.01 -4.73
C GLU A 35 14.18 1.49 -5.03
N PRO A 36 15.33 0.96 -5.49
CA PRO A 36 15.41 -0.42 -5.97
C PRO A 36 15.12 -1.46 -4.89
N ILE A 37 15.45 -1.17 -3.62
CA ILE A 37 15.23 -2.12 -2.52
C ILE A 37 13.76 -2.22 -2.16
N LEU A 38 13.05 -1.09 -2.06
CA LEU A 38 11.61 -1.09 -1.83
C LEU A 38 10.87 -1.77 -2.99
N ASN A 39 11.26 -1.47 -4.22
CA ASN A 39 10.68 -2.10 -5.41
C ASN A 39 10.94 -3.61 -5.43
N GLN A 40 12.12 -4.06 -5.00
CA GLN A 40 12.43 -5.48 -4.86
C GLN A 40 11.55 -6.14 -3.79
N ILE A 41 11.38 -5.49 -2.63
CA ILE A 41 10.51 -5.99 -1.56
C ILE A 41 9.10 -6.18 -2.10
N GLY A 42 8.49 -5.15 -2.69
CA GLY A 42 7.14 -5.23 -3.23
C GLY A 42 6.97 -6.35 -4.26
N ALA A 43 7.93 -6.52 -5.16
CA ALA A 43 7.86 -7.53 -6.23
C ALA A 43 8.13 -8.97 -5.75
N GLU A 44 8.94 -9.17 -4.71
CA GLU A 44 9.44 -10.48 -4.33
C GLU A 44 9.01 -10.96 -2.95
N LEU A 45 8.16 -10.18 -2.23
CA LEU A 45 7.72 -10.53 -0.89
C LEU A 45 7.15 -11.94 -0.77
N PRO A 46 6.30 -12.44 -1.68
CA PRO A 46 5.81 -13.82 -1.62
C PRO A 46 6.93 -14.86 -1.67
N LYS A 47 7.98 -14.62 -2.45
CA LYS A 47 9.14 -15.53 -2.54
C LYS A 47 9.93 -15.53 -1.23
N PHE A 48 10.18 -14.35 -0.66
CA PHE A 48 10.87 -14.22 0.61
C PHE A 48 10.13 -14.94 1.75
N LEU A 49 8.82 -14.75 1.84
CA LEU A 49 8.00 -15.39 2.88
C LEU A 49 7.90 -16.90 2.70
N THR A 50 7.69 -17.37 1.47
CA THR A 50 7.69 -18.81 1.17
C THR A 50 9.02 -19.48 1.53
N ALA A 51 10.14 -18.77 1.30
CA ALA A 51 11.47 -19.26 1.64
C ALA A 51 11.86 -19.02 3.10
N ARG A 52 11.06 -18.32 3.89
CA ARG A 52 11.37 -17.83 5.26
C ARG A 52 12.72 -17.12 5.33
N GLN A 53 12.93 -16.16 4.41
CA GLN A 53 14.19 -15.43 4.25
C GLN A 53 14.03 -13.92 4.41
N PHE A 54 12.82 -13.41 4.64
CA PHE A 54 12.57 -11.98 4.65
C PHE A 54 13.24 -11.28 5.83
N ARG A 55 13.15 -11.84 7.04
CA ARG A 55 13.84 -11.29 8.23
C ARG A 55 15.34 -11.20 8.00
N ARG A 56 15.93 -12.27 7.47
CA ARG A 56 17.36 -12.28 7.15
C ARG A 56 17.70 -11.24 6.09
N PHE A 57 16.90 -11.16 5.03
CA PHE A 57 17.06 -10.17 3.97
C PHE A 57 17.10 -8.73 4.55
N ILE A 58 16.22 -8.41 5.50
CA ILE A 58 16.19 -7.10 6.17
C ILE A 58 17.38 -6.92 7.11
N GLN A 59 17.74 -7.95 7.89
CA GLN A 59 18.85 -7.89 8.87
C GLN A 59 20.22 -7.76 8.22
N ASP A 60 20.43 -8.40 7.08
CA ASP A 60 21.70 -8.34 6.32
C ASP A 60 21.92 -6.95 5.68
N ARG A 61 20.91 -6.10 5.67
CA ARG A 61 20.94 -4.75 5.06
C ARG A 61 20.75 -3.68 6.13
N GLN A 62 21.85 -3.15 6.65
CA GLN A 62 21.79 -2.07 7.66
C GLN A 62 21.30 -0.74 7.04
N GLU A 63 21.46 -0.56 5.74
CA GLU A 63 21.07 0.64 4.98
C GLU A 63 19.87 0.35 4.05
N VAL A 64 18.90 -0.38 4.54
CA VAL A 64 17.87 -0.98 3.68
C VAL A 64 17.05 0.03 2.92
N MET A 65 16.81 1.17 3.48
CA MET A 65 15.91 2.13 2.86
C MET A 65 16.52 3.50 2.94
N GLY A 66 16.70 4.09 1.76
CA GLY A 66 17.17 5.45 1.63
C GLY A 66 16.32 6.42 2.46
N PRO A 67 16.81 7.61 2.70
CA PRO A 67 16.00 8.65 3.32
C PRO A 67 14.77 8.88 2.45
N VAL A 68 13.61 9.04 3.10
CA VAL A 68 12.39 9.49 2.42
C VAL A 68 12.72 10.78 1.71
N ALA A 69 12.59 10.81 0.39
CA ALA A 69 12.96 11.99 -0.38
C ALA A 69 11.94 13.12 -0.12
N ASP A 70 12.46 14.32 0.18
CA ASP A 70 11.63 15.48 0.52
C ASP A 70 10.77 15.99 -0.67
N ASP A 71 11.15 15.60 -1.89
CA ASP A 71 10.49 15.98 -3.15
C ASP A 71 9.46 14.95 -3.64
N TRP A 72 9.19 13.90 -2.87
CA TRP A 72 8.17 12.92 -3.25
C TRP A 72 6.79 13.56 -3.26
N GLY A 73 6.05 13.32 -4.34
CA GLY A 73 4.62 13.62 -4.40
C GLY A 73 3.78 12.62 -3.59
N LEU A 74 2.51 12.94 -3.40
CA LEU A 74 1.55 12.15 -2.63
C LEU A 74 1.49 10.68 -3.07
N ASP A 75 1.54 10.40 -4.37
CA ASP A 75 1.46 9.04 -4.90
C ASP A 75 2.73 8.23 -4.60
N ALA A 76 3.90 8.87 -4.54
CA ALA A 76 5.13 8.23 -4.09
C ALA A 76 5.06 7.87 -2.60
N PHE A 77 4.57 8.78 -1.75
CA PHE A 77 4.34 8.47 -0.34
C PHE A 77 3.32 7.34 -0.13
N ARG A 78 2.25 7.29 -0.91
CA ARG A 78 1.26 6.20 -0.88
C ARG A 78 1.87 4.86 -1.30
N CYS A 79 2.69 4.87 -2.36
CA CYS A 79 3.44 3.70 -2.83
C CYS A 79 4.40 3.20 -1.75
N ALA A 80 5.25 4.08 -1.21
CA ALA A 80 6.18 3.74 -0.13
C ALA A 80 5.44 3.20 1.11
N MET A 81 4.32 3.84 1.50
CA MET A 81 3.52 3.41 2.64
C MET A 81 2.94 2.02 2.43
N ARG A 82 2.49 1.68 1.22
CA ARG A 82 2.05 0.33 0.89
C ARG A 82 3.17 -0.66 1.12
N THR A 83 4.28 -0.51 0.42
CA THR A 83 5.41 -1.45 0.49
C THR A 83 5.98 -1.59 1.90
N LEU A 84 6.18 -0.48 2.61
CA LEU A 84 6.68 -0.50 3.99
C LEU A 84 5.69 -1.16 4.96
N SER A 85 4.39 -1.00 4.74
CA SER A 85 3.37 -1.66 5.56
C SER A 85 3.35 -3.17 5.34
N PHE A 86 3.42 -3.63 4.10
CA PHE A 86 3.59 -5.05 3.78
C PHE A 86 4.88 -5.61 4.39
N ALA A 87 6.00 -4.91 4.21
CA ALA A 87 7.30 -5.30 4.76
C ALA A 87 7.29 -5.39 6.31
N GLY A 88 6.71 -4.41 6.98
CA GLY A 88 6.60 -4.41 8.45
C GLY A 88 5.82 -5.62 8.97
N HIS A 89 4.66 -5.90 8.38
CA HIS A 89 3.85 -7.06 8.76
C HIS A 89 4.54 -8.37 8.38
N ALA A 90 5.12 -8.47 7.20
CA ALA A 90 5.89 -9.63 6.77
C ALA A 90 7.06 -9.92 7.71
N TYR A 91 7.78 -8.89 8.17
CA TYR A 91 8.87 -9.05 9.13
C TYR A 91 8.38 -9.61 10.47
N VAL A 92 7.25 -9.11 10.98
CA VAL A 92 6.67 -9.59 12.24
C VAL A 92 6.17 -11.03 12.12
N TRP A 93 5.50 -11.37 11.02
CA TRP A 93 4.73 -12.60 10.88
C TRP A 93 5.35 -13.64 9.94
N GLU A 94 6.60 -13.48 9.50
CA GLU A 94 7.29 -14.47 8.68
C GLU A 94 7.25 -15.89 9.28
N ASP A 95 7.34 -15.97 10.61
CA ASP A 95 7.11 -17.18 11.36
C ASP A 95 5.98 -16.94 12.38
N PRO A 96 4.76 -17.46 12.13
CA PRO A 96 3.62 -17.25 13.03
C PRO A 96 3.81 -17.85 14.44
N ASP A 97 4.61 -18.90 14.57
CA ASP A 97 4.92 -19.53 15.86
C ASP A 97 5.91 -18.68 16.68
N TYR A 98 6.71 -17.87 16.00
CA TYR A 98 7.73 -16.99 16.59
C TYR A 98 7.65 -15.58 16.01
N PRO A 99 6.57 -14.83 16.27
CA PRO A 99 6.42 -13.46 15.77
C PRO A 99 7.54 -12.56 16.31
N ALA A 100 8.07 -11.67 15.47
CA ALA A 100 9.10 -10.74 15.91
C ALA A 100 8.49 -9.69 16.85
N SER A 101 9.14 -9.47 18.00
CA SER A 101 8.71 -8.47 19.00
C SER A 101 9.19 -7.05 18.68
N LEU A 102 10.15 -6.91 17.76
CA LEU A 102 10.74 -5.62 17.35
C LEU A 102 10.94 -5.61 15.85
N ILE A 103 10.69 -4.46 15.25
CA ILE A 103 11.02 -4.17 13.86
C ILE A 103 12.34 -3.42 13.81
N PRO A 104 13.32 -3.81 12.97
CA PRO A 104 14.62 -3.13 12.89
C PRO A 104 14.46 -1.66 12.47
N ALA A 105 15.37 -0.82 12.96
CA ALA A 105 15.36 0.61 12.67
C ALA A 105 15.44 0.89 11.16
N SER A 106 16.17 0.07 10.39
CA SER A 106 16.26 0.15 8.93
C SER A 106 14.90 0.04 8.21
N LEU A 107 13.91 -0.59 8.82
CA LEU A 107 12.54 -0.68 8.30
C LEU A 107 11.59 0.27 9.04
N ALA A 108 11.73 0.40 10.36
CA ALA A 108 10.81 1.18 11.18
C ALA A 108 10.93 2.69 10.94
N LEU A 109 12.16 3.22 10.79
CA LEU A 109 12.38 4.66 10.63
C LEU A 109 11.77 5.21 9.32
N PRO A 110 12.04 4.64 8.13
CA PRO A 110 11.42 5.10 6.90
C PRO A 110 9.90 4.92 6.93
N TRP A 111 9.40 3.83 7.53
CA TRP A 111 7.96 3.63 7.66
C TRP A 111 7.30 4.71 8.51
N CYS A 112 7.89 5.06 9.66
CA CYS A 112 7.41 6.16 10.50
C CYS A 112 7.48 7.51 9.78
N ALA A 113 8.55 7.79 9.04
CA ALA A 113 8.70 9.02 8.29
C ALA A 113 7.61 9.18 7.20
N VAL A 114 7.39 8.14 6.40
CA VAL A 114 6.32 8.12 5.38
C VAL A 114 4.93 8.25 6.03
N ALA A 115 4.69 7.54 7.13
CA ALA A 115 3.44 7.61 7.86
C ALA A 115 3.15 9.02 8.38
N GLN A 116 4.18 9.71 8.87
CA GLN A 116 4.09 11.10 9.34
C GLN A 116 3.73 12.05 8.19
N GLN A 117 4.33 11.91 7.01
CA GLN A 117 4.01 12.70 5.82
C GLN A 117 2.55 12.51 5.38
N LEU A 118 2.02 11.30 5.53
CA LEU A 118 0.63 10.98 5.21
C LEU A 118 -0.36 11.28 6.34
N GLY A 119 0.10 11.73 7.51
CA GLY A 119 -0.74 12.02 8.67
C GLY A 119 -1.47 10.80 9.23
N ARG A 120 -0.90 9.60 9.13
CA ARG A 120 -1.50 8.34 9.60
C ARG A 120 -0.47 7.44 10.30
N PRO A 121 -0.92 6.48 11.16
CA PRO A 121 0.01 5.61 11.86
C PRO A 121 0.75 4.64 10.91
N PRO A 122 1.99 4.18 11.26
CA PRO A 122 2.72 3.16 10.52
C PRO A 122 2.11 1.78 10.78
N VAL A 123 1.05 1.48 10.06
CA VAL A 123 0.31 0.22 10.14
C VAL A 123 -0.20 -0.16 8.75
N LEU A 124 -0.33 -1.45 8.47
CA LEU A 124 -1.01 -1.91 7.27
C LEU A 124 -2.50 -1.63 7.42
N SER A 125 -2.94 -0.53 6.86
CA SER A 125 -4.33 -0.12 6.84
C SER A 125 -5.04 -0.63 5.58
N TYR A 126 -6.37 -0.59 5.59
CA TYR A 126 -7.18 -0.88 4.40
C TYR A 126 -6.77 -0.04 3.19
N ALA A 127 -6.40 1.23 3.42
CA ALA A 127 -5.89 2.08 2.35
C ALA A 127 -4.63 1.50 1.68
N SER A 128 -3.67 0.98 2.45
CA SER A 128 -2.46 0.37 1.89
C SER A 128 -2.71 -1.02 1.33
N TYR A 129 -3.61 -1.80 1.97
CA TYR A 129 -3.85 -3.19 1.58
C TYR A 129 -4.76 -3.32 0.35
N ALA A 130 -5.76 -2.44 0.19
CA ALA A 130 -6.73 -2.46 -0.89
C ALA A 130 -6.68 -1.19 -1.76
N LEU A 131 -6.99 0.02 -1.20
CA LEU A 131 -7.24 1.21 -2.00
C LEU A 131 -6.03 1.67 -2.84
N HIS A 132 -4.81 1.41 -2.39
CA HIS A 132 -3.58 1.76 -3.11
C HIS A 132 -2.78 0.54 -3.60
N ASN A 133 -3.37 -0.66 -3.63
CA ASN A 133 -2.66 -1.91 -3.93
C ASN A 133 -3.16 -2.58 -5.21
N TRP A 134 -3.39 -1.81 -6.26
CA TRP A 134 -3.90 -2.35 -7.51
C TRP A 134 -3.40 -1.56 -8.72
N ARG A 135 -3.46 -2.19 -9.89
CA ARG A 135 -3.34 -1.54 -11.18
C ARG A 135 -4.28 -2.18 -12.19
N ARG A 136 -4.65 -1.45 -13.22
CA ARG A 136 -5.35 -2.03 -14.36
C ARG A 136 -4.38 -2.74 -15.30
N LEU A 137 -4.85 -3.84 -15.89
CA LEU A 137 -4.17 -4.51 -16.99
C LEU A 137 -4.25 -3.67 -18.26
N ASP A 138 -5.43 -3.15 -18.54
CA ASP A 138 -5.73 -2.22 -19.63
C ASP A 138 -6.27 -0.91 -19.06
N PRO A 139 -5.48 0.19 -19.10
CA PRO A 139 -5.90 1.49 -18.56
C PRO A 139 -7.12 2.10 -19.26
N GLN A 140 -7.49 1.62 -20.44
CA GLN A 140 -8.67 2.10 -21.19
C GLN A 140 -9.97 1.42 -20.75
N LYS A 141 -9.88 0.33 -19.99
CA LYS A 141 -11.03 -0.41 -19.48
C LYS A 141 -11.39 0.01 -18.05
N PRO A 142 -12.62 -0.25 -17.60
CA PRO A 142 -13.07 0.05 -16.25
C PRO A 142 -12.27 -0.70 -15.17
N ILE A 143 -12.40 -0.20 -13.92
CA ILE A 143 -11.88 -0.86 -12.73
C ILE A 143 -12.87 -1.94 -12.34
N GLU A 144 -12.59 -3.19 -12.72
CA GLU A 144 -13.45 -4.35 -12.51
C GLU A 144 -12.64 -5.63 -12.45
N LEU A 145 -13.23 -6.70 -11.91
CA LEU A 145 -12.61 -8.03 -11.91
C LEU A 145 -12.27 -8.47 -13.34
N GLY A 146 -11.06 -9.03 -13.51
CA GLY A 146 -10.49 -9.38 -14.81
C GLY A 146 -9.69 -8.27 -15.48
N ASN A 147 -9.83 -7.01 -15.04
CA ASN A 147 -9.00 -5.89 -15.51
C ASN A 147 -8.10 -5.29 -14.40
N VAL A 148 -8.25 -5.73 -13.16
CA VAL A 148 -7.40 -5.31 -12.05
C VAL A 148 -6.56 -6.46 -11.53
N VAL A 149 -5.33 -6.13 -11.11
CA VAL A 149 -4.40 -7.05 -10.43
C VAL A 149 -3.79 -6.33 -9.25
N LEU A 150 -3.36 -7.09 -8.24
CA LEU A 150 -2.66 -6.53 -7.09
C LEU A 150 -1.22 -6.17 -7.46
N LEU A 151 -0.71 -5.13 -6.79
CA LEU A 151 0.68 -4.69 -6.89
C LEU A 151 1.57 -5.49 -5.92
N GLU A 152 1.07 -5.76 -4.73
CA GLU A 152 1.79 -6.46 -3.67
C GLU A 152 0.90 -7.51 -2.99
N ASN A 153 1.51 -8.63 -2.60
CA ASN A 153 0.89 -9.74 -1.90
C ASN A 153 1.82 -10.24 -0.80
N PHE A 154 1.27 -10.89 0.24
CA PHE A 154 2.08 -11.63 1.22
C PHE A 154 2.55 -12.98 0.67
N LEU A 155 1.62 -13.85 0.34
CA LEU A 155 1.90 -15.18 -0.18
C LEU A 155 1.50 -15.32 -1.64
N GLY A 156 0.56 -14.47 -2.08
CA GLY A 156 -0.09 -14.59 -3.37
C GLY A 156 -1.07 -15.75 -3.41
N GLY A 157 -1.63 -15.97 -4.59
CA GLY A 157 -2.60 -17.03 -4.82
C GLY A 157 -4.05 -16.53 -4.76
N LEU A 158 -4.96 -17.41 -5.19
CA LEU A 158 -6.34 -17.03 -5.47
C LEU A 158 -7.09 -16.47 -4.25
N ASP A 159 -6.87 -17.01 -3.07
CA ASP A 159 -7.62 -16.60 -1.87
C ASP A 159 -7.24 -15.19 -1.45
N GLU A 160 -5.95 -14.84 -1.44
CA GLU A 160 -5.50 -13.49 -1.11
C GLU A 160 -5.93 -12.50 -2.19
N GLU A 161 -5.71 -12.85 -3.46
CA GLU A 161 -6.05 -11.98 -4.59
C GLU A 161 -7.56 -11.70 -4.67
N TRP A 162 -8.40 -12.73 -4.65
CA TRP A 162 -9.85 -12.57 -4.73
C TRP A 162 -10.40 -11.71 -3.60
N PHE A 163 -9.95 -11.93 -2.39
CA PHE A 163 -10.40 -11.14 -1.25
C PHE A 163 -10.18 -9.65 -1.48
N VAL A 164 -8.99 -9.25 -1.95
CA VAL A 164 -8.67 -7.82 -2.15
C VAL A 164 -9.29 -7.27 -3.43
N LEU A 165 -9.25 -8.02 -4.54
CA LEU A 165 -9.77 -7.56 -5.83
C LEU A 165 -11.29 -7.31 -5.81
N VAL A 166 -12.06 -8.13 -5.09
CA VAL A 166 -13.50 -7.90 -4.87
C VAL A 166 -13.74 -6.59 -4.14
N HIS A 167 -12.95 -6.29 -3.10
CA HIS A 167 -13.06 -5.02 -2.38
C HIS A 167 -12.73 -3.83 -3.29
N ILE A 168 -11.69 -3.93 -4.11
CA ILE A 168 -11.32 -2.87 -5.07
C ILE A 168 -12.48 -2.58 -6.02
N GLU A 169 -13.13 -3.60 -6.56
CA GLU A 169 -14.28 -3.41 -7.45
C GLU A 169 -15.48 -2.79 -6.72
N ILE A 170 -15.75 -3.19 -5.48
CA ILE A 170 -16.81 -2.60 -4.66
C ILE A 170 -16.52 -1.12 -4.42
N GLU A 171 -15.31 -0.79 -3.97
CA GLU A 171 -14.90 0.59 -3.69
C GLU A 171 -14.90 1.49 -4.94
N ALA A 172 -14.67 0.92 -6.11
CA ALA A 172 -14.77 1.64 -7.39
C ALA A 172 -16.20 2.04 -7.75
N LYS A 173 -17.21 1.33 -7.20
CA LYS A 173 -18.64 1.49 -7.53
C LYS A 173 -19.45 2.13 -6.40
N ALA A 174 -18.84 2.33 -5.23
CA ALA A 174 -19.47 2.97 -4.09
C ALA A 174 -19.57 4.49 -4.25
#